data_bcee3764f163c9daa092a2856dce2cdd
#
_entry.id   bcee3764f163c9daa092a2856dce2cdd
#
_cell.length_a   1.000
_cell.length_b   1.000
_cell.length_c   1.000
_cell.angle_alpha   90.00
_cell.angle_beta   90.00
_cell.angle_gamma   90.00
#
_symmetry.space_group_name_H-M   'P 1'
#
loop_
_entity.id
_entity.type
_entity.pdbx_description
1 polymer ?
#
loop_
_entity_poly.entity_id
_entity_poly.type
_entity_poly.pdbx_seq_one_letter_code
_entity_poly.pdbx_strand_id
1 'polypeptide(L)'
;MTINTSFFSLQGSLETDKEELFSNIKINIKYNKWTTIIGQSGTGKSTLLKIIANLNIANTFLNNISADTNKNYSFSWMAQNDLLLPWSNILNNVMLGQKLRREKLDVNRALNLLEKVGLLNVAYQLPSTLSGGMRQRVALARTLMENNDIILMDEPFSSLDSITKSKIQELTWKLFKNKTVVMVTHDPLEAVLLSNELFYITNKQLKPIKLPESKPIRKITSSNLLHSHEYILNLLKNSYIPS
;
A
#
# COMPACT_ATOMS: atom_id res chain seq x y z
N MET A 1 25.19 -20.25 5.08
CA MET A 1 23.77 -20.26 4.61
C MET A 1 23.28 -18.82 4.59
N THR A 2 23.15 -18.23 3.42
CA THR A 2 22.54 -16.89 3.28
C THR A 2 21.04 -17.04 3.60
N ILE A 3 20.62 -16.51 4.74
CA ILE A 3 19.20 -16.45 5.09
C ILE A 3 18.53 -15.61 4.00
N ASN A 4 17.65 -16.23 3.23
CA ASN A 4 16.85 -15.51 2.23
C ASN A 4 15.92 -14.56 2.97
N THR A 5 16.32 -13.28 3.05
CA THR A 5 15.57 -12.23 3.78
C THR A 5 14.44 -11.64 2.94
N SER A 6 14.25 -12.15 1.73
CA SER A 6 13.27 -11.66 0.77
C SER A 6 11.98 -12.48 0.86
N PHE A 7 10.88 -11.76 0.88
CA PHE A 7 9.54 -12.32 0.79
C PHE A 7 9.17 -12.62 -0.68
N PHE A 8 9.50 -11.69 -1.57
CA PHE A 8 9.09 -11.74 -2.96
C PHE A 8 10.19 -11.14 -3.83
N SER A 9 10.53 -11.83 -4.89
CA SER A 9 11.45 -11.34 -5.92
C SER A 9 10.75 -11.43 -7.27
N LEU A 10 10.74 -10.35 -8.01
CA LEU A 10 10.17 -10.26 -9.35
C LEU A 10 11.25 -9.73 -10.29
N GLN A 11 11.45 -10.43 -11.39
CA GLN A 11 12.30 -9.95 -12.50
C GLN A 11 11.64 -10.32 -13.82
N GLY A 12 11.55 -9.37 -14.76
CA GLY A 12 11.01 -9.61 -16.10
C GLY A 12 10.31 -8.39 -16.68
N SER A 13 9.57 -8.60 -17.75
CA SER A 13 8.77 -7.60 -18.45
C SER A 13 7.28 -7.93 -18.33
N LEU A 14 6.45 -6.92 -18.30
CA LEU A 14 5.00 -7.03 -18.27
C LEU A 14 4.41 -6.31 -19.47
N GLU A 15 3.63 -7.04 -20.23
CA GLU A 15 2.90 -6.51 -21.38
C GLU A 15 1.39 -6.65 -21.16
N THR A 16 0.64 -5.75 -21.74
CA THR A 16 -0.81 -5.83 -21.93
C THR A 16 -1.11 -5.99 -23.40
N ASP A 17 -2.35 -6.30 -23.75
CA ASP A 17 -2.79 -6.34 -25.16
C ASP A 17 -2.53 -5.03 -25.92
N LYS A 18 -2.32 -3.91 -25.21
CA LYS A 18 -2.19 -2.58 -25.79
C LYS A 18 -0.76 -2.05 -25.79
N GLU A 19 0.00 -2.38 -24.74
CA GLU A 19 1.35 -1.83 -24.55
C GLU A 19 2.17 -2.63 -23.55
N GLU A 20 3.49 -2.48 -23.64
CA GLU A 20 4.42 -2.90 -22.59
C GLU A 20 4.28 -1.94 -21.39
N LEU A 21 3.93 -2.46 -20.22
CA LEU A 21 3.84 -1.68 -18.98
C LEU A 21 5.19 -1.56 -18.29
N PHE A 22 5.95 -2.66 -18.27
CA PHE A 22 7.27 -2.72 -17.63
C PHE A 22 8.26 -3.45 -18.51
N SER A 23 9.47 -2.88 -18.60
CA SER A 23 10.59 -3.44 -19.35
C SER A 23 11.70 -3.85 -18.38
N ASN A 24 11.97 -5.14 -18.30
CA ASN A 24 13.08 -5.71 -17.51
C ASN A 24 13.17 -5.13 -16.09
N ILE A 25 12.03 -5.11 -15.38
CA ILE A 25 12.03 -4.67 -13.97
C ILE A 25 12.66 -5.74 -13.07
N LYS A 26 13.25 -5.25 -11.99
CA LYS A 26 13.73 -6.09 -10.89
C LYS A 26 13.35 -5.47 -9.56
N ILE A 27 12.59 -6.21 -8.75
CA ILE A 27 12.24 -5.81 -7.39
C ILE A 27 12.44 -6.98 -6.45
N ASN A 28 12.95 -6.68 -5.26
CA ASN A 28 13.13 -7.64 -4.19
C ASN A 28 12.54 -7.07 -2.91
N ILE A 29 11.44 -7.66 -2.43
CA ILE A 29 10.70 -7.20 -1.26
C ILE A 29 11.13 -8.00 -0.04
N LYS A 30 11.62 -7.31 0.98
CA LYS A 30 12.14 -7.95 2.20
C LYS A 30 11.05 -8.12 3.26
N TYR A 31 11.16 -9.21 4.02
CA TYR A 31 10.29 -9.42 5.19
C TYR A 31 10.44 -8.31 6.22
N ASN A 32 9.32 -7.99 6.89
CA ASN A 32 9.25 -7.03 7.99
C ASN A 32 9.81 -5.64 7.61
N LYS A 33 9.64 -5.25 6.34
CA LYS A 33 10.01 -3.93 5.82
C LYS A 33 8.84 -3.30 5.09
N TRP A 34 8.84 -1.96 5.09
CA TRP A 34 7.97 -1.16 4.26
C TRP A 34 8.69 -0.83 2.95
N THR A 35 8.23 -1.42 1.88
CA THR A 35 8.68 -1.13 0.52
C THR A 35 7.66 -0.25 -0.16
N THR A 36 8.07 0.93 -0.61
CA THR A 36 7.18 1.83 -1.34
C THR A 36 7.60 1.93 -2.80
N ILE A 37 6.60 1.97 -3.66
CA ILE A 37 6.76 2.19 -5.09
C ILE A 37 6.08 3.51 -5.43
N ILE A 38 6.85 4.48 -5.92
CA ILE A 38 6.36 5.79 -6.29
C ILE A 38 6.45 6.01 -7.81
N GLY A 39 5.51 6.76 -8.35
CA GLY A 39 5.47 7.12 -9.77
C GLY A 39 4.22 7.92 -10.09
N GLN A 40 4.14 8.46 -11.30
CA GLN A 40 2.98 9.20 -11.77
C GLN A 40 1.73 8.30 -11.89
N SER A 41 0.55 8.92 -11.97
CA SER A 41 -0.68 8.19 -12.28
C SER A 41 -0.58 7.49 -13.64
N GLY A 42 -1.15 6.30 -13.75
CA GLY A 42 -1.09 5.52 -15.00
C GLY A 42 0.21 4.73 -15.25
N THR A 43 1.25 4.85 -14.42
CA THR A 43 2.53 4.15 -14.63
C THR A 43 2.51 2.64 -14.26
N GLY A 44 1.36 2.06 -13.95
CA GLY A 44 1.24 0.63 -13.64
C GLY A 44 1.50 0.25 -12.18
N LYS A 45 1.59 1.21 -11.22
CA LYS A 45 1.83 0.93 -9.79
C LYS A 45 0.84 -0.08 -9.21
N SER A 46 -0.46 0.16 -9.40
CA SER A 46 -1.53 -0.73 -8.92
C SER A 46 -1.49 -2.09 -9.61
N THR A 47 -1.08 -2.13 -10.89
CA THR A 47 -0.88 -3.37 -11.63
C THR A 47 0.26 -4.19 -11.01
N LEU A 48 1.39 -3.55 -10.72
CA LEU A 48 2.51 -4.21 -10.07
C LEU A 48 2.12 -4.76 -8.68
N LEU A 49 1.32 -4.01 -7.91
CA LEU A 49 0.81 -4.45 -6.62
C LEU A 49 -0.08 -5.70 -6.75
N LYS A 50 -0.94 -5.76 -7.78
CA LYS A 50 -1.77 -6.94 -8.09
C LYS A 50 -0.94 -8.16 -8.48
N ILE A 51 0.16 -7.97 -9.23
CA ILE A 51 1.11 -9.05 -9.58
C ILE A 51 1.75 -9.61 -8.31
N ILE A 52 2.20 -8.75 -7.39
CA ILE A 52 2.76 -9.16 -6.10
C ILE A 52 1.73 -9.97 -5.29
N ALA A 53 0.45 -9.64 -5.39
CA ALA A 53 -0.64 -10.40 -4.76
C ALA A 53 -0.97 -11.71 -5.47
N ASN A 54 -0.30 -12.03 -6.57
CA ASN A 54 -0.61 -13.17 -7.44
C ASN A 54 -2.08 -13.17 -7.93
N LEU A 55 -2.63 -11.97 -8.13
CA LEU A 55 -3.98 -11.81 -8.68
C LEU A 55 -3.91 -11.88 -10.20
N ASN A 56 -4.80 -12.66 -10.80
CA ASN A 56 -4.95 -12.71 -12.25
C ASN A 56 -5.37 -11.32 -12.75
N ILE A 57 -4.55 -10.74 -13.60
CA ILE A 57 -4.87 -9.48 -14.27
C ILE A 57 -5.25 -9.84 -15.70
N ALA A 58 -6.51 -9.56 -16.05
CA ALA A 58 -6.98 -9.79 -17.41
C ALA A 58 -6.09 -9.07 -18.43
N ASN A 59 -5.78 -9.73 -19.53
CA ASN A 59 -5.01 -9.17 -20.64
C ASN A 59 -3.58 -8.72 -20.27
N THR A 60 -2.94 -9.43 -19.34
CA THR A 60 -1.52 -9.20 -19.04
C THR A 60 -0.70 -10.45 -19.33
N PHE A 61 0.40 -10.26 -20.06
CA PHE A 61 1.36 -11.31 -20.39
C PHE A 61 2.64 -11.08 -19.58
N LEU A 62 2.99 -12.08 -18.78
CA LEU A 62 4.21 -12.06 -17.98
C LEU A 62 5.31 -12.73 -18.78
N ASN A 63 6.13 -11.93 -19.48
CA ASN A 63 7.26 -12.45 -20.24
C ASN A 63 8.50 -12.58 -19.35
N ASN A 64 8.99 -13.82 -19.18
CA ASN A 64 10.21 -14.13 -18.42
C ASN A 64 10.17 -13.66 -16.95
N ILE A 65 8.99 -13.65 -16.31
CA ILE A 65 8.92 -13.35 -14.88
C ILE A 65 9.29 -14.57 -14.08
N SER A 66 10.41 -14.47 -13.38
CA SER A 66 10.74 -15.34 -12.27
C SER A 66 10.23 -14.69 -10.98
N ALA A 67 9.11 -15.17 -10.49
CA ALA A 67 8.65 -14.83 -9.15
C ALA A 67 8.92 -16.03 -8.24
N ASP A 68 9.54 -15.82 -7.10
CA ASP A 68 9.66 -16.86 -6.08
C ASP A 68 8.30 -16.99 -5.36
N THR A 69 7.34 -17.61 -6.07
CA THR A 69 5.95 -17.74 -5.63
C THR A 69 5.68 -19.09 -4.92
N ASN A 70 6.72 -19.80 -4.50
CA ASN A 70 6.60 -21.15 -3.93
C ASN A 70 5.85 -21.24 -2.59
N LYS A 71 5.28 -20.13 -2.10
CA LYS A 71 4.47 -20.10 -0.88
C LYS A 71 3.13 -19.45 -1.14
N ASN A 72 2.05 -20.11 -0.74
CA ASN A 72 0.72 -19.50 -0.68
C ASN A 72 0.72 -18.48 0.47
N TYR A 73 0.98 -17.21 0.15
CA TYR A 73 0.89 -16.13 1.13
C TYR A 73 -0.54 -15.61 1.24
N SER A 74 -0.96 -15.32 2.44
CA SER A 74 -2.18 -14.56 2.70
C SER A 74 -1.85 -13.08 2.80
N PHE A 75 -2.61 -12.26 2.06
CA PHE A 75 -2.41 -10.81 2.00
C PHE A 75 -3.59 -10.08 2.61
N SER A 76 -3.30 -8.97 3.30
CA SER A 76 -4.30 -7.93 3.53
C SER A 76 -4.19 -6.91 2.42
N TRP A 77 -5.29 -6.61 1.74
CA TRP A 77 -5.34 -5.66 0.63
C TRP A 77 -6.12 -4.42 1.01
N MET A 78 -5.49 -3.26 0.86
CA MET A 78 -6.15 -1.96 0.92
C MET A 78 -6.14 -1.34 -0.47
N ALA A 79 -7.30 -1.33 -1.12
CA ALA A 79 -7.45 -0.75 -2.45
C ALA A 79 -7.48 0.78 -2.38
N GLN A 80 -7.25 1.46 -3.50
CA GLN A 80 -7.33 2.91 -3.65
C GLN A 80 -8.73 3.45 -3.29
N ASN A 81 -9.79 2.77 -3.76
CA ASN A 81 -11.15 3.04 -3.34
C ASN A 81 -11.47 2.27 -2.05
N ASP A 82 -12.35 2.83 -1.23
CA ASP A 82 -12.72 2.24 0.07
C ASP A 82 -13.42 0.87 -0.06
N LEU A 83 -14.11 0.61 -1.16
CA LEU A 83 -14.83 -0.65 -1.47
C LEU A 83 -15.70 -1.13 -0.30
N LEU A 84 -16.33 -0.21 0.42
CA LEU A 84 -17.28 -0.54 1.48
C LEU A 84 -18.61 -1.01 0.89
N LEU A 85 -19.20 -2.03 1.50
CA LEU A 85 -20.53 -2.50 1.15
C LEU A 85 -21.57 -1.46 1.57
N PRO A 86 -22.26 -0.77 0.65
CA PRO A 86 -23.12 0.36 0.97
C PRO A 86 -24.36 0.00 1.79
N TRP A 87 -24.79 -1.27 1.74
CA TRP A 87 -25.93 -1.80 2.50
C TRP A 87 -25.55 -2.37 3.88
N SER A 88 -24.27 -2.36 4.24
CA SER A 88 -23.76 -2.91 5.49
C SER A 88 -23.23 -1.80 6.38
N ASN A 89 -23.49 -1.86 7.67
CA ASN A 89 -22.93 -0.87 8.60
C ASN A 89 -21.40 -0.96 8.70
N ILE A 90 -20.79 0.05 9.31
CA ILE A 90 -19.33 0.19 9.38
C ILE A 90 -18.68 -0.97 10.13
N LEU A 91 -19.24 -1.38 11.27
CA LEU A 91 -18.74 -2.51 12.04
C LEU A 91 -18.72 -3.81 11.20
N ASN A 92 -19.80 -4.05 10.48
CA ASN A 92 -19.92 -5.22 9.59
C ASN A 92 -18.95 -5.13 8.39
N ASN A 93 -18.68 -3.93 7.86
CA ASN A 93 -17.68 -3.72 6.84
C ASN A 93 -16.26 -4.05 7.35
N VAL A 94 -15.94 -3.69 8.58
CA VAL A 94 -14.64 -4.03 9.19
C VAL A 94 -14.48 -5.54 9.33
N MET A 95 -15.53 -6.26 9.73
CA MET A 95 -15.50 -7.71 9.92
C MET A 95 -15.78 -8.51 8.64
N LEU A 96 -15.82 -7.89 7.47
CA LEU A 96 -16.25 -8.52 6.22
C LEU A 96 -15.44 -9.78 5.89
N GLY A 97 -14.12 -9.75 6.04
CA GLY A 97 -13.26 -10.90 5.75
C GLY A 97 -13.58 -12.11 6.62
N GLN A 98 -13.78 -11.92 7.92
CA GLN A 98 -14.19 -12.99 8.82
C GLN A 98 -15.55 -13.58 8.42
N LYS A 99 -16.51 -12.72 8.01
CA LYS A 99 -17.81 -13.18 7.51
C LYS A 99 -17.67 -14.05 6.26
N LEU A 100 -16.88 -13.63 5.29
CA LEU A 100 -16.68 -14.35 4.04
C LEU A 100 -16.00 -15.71 4.26
N ARG A 101 -15.06 -15.79 5.22
CA ARG A 101 -14.41 -17.05 5.59
C ARG A 101 -15.20 -17.90 6.58
N ARG A 102 -16.40 -17.43 7.01
CA ARG A 102 -17.26 -18.10 7.99
C ARG A 102 -16.58 -18.33 9.34
N GLU A 103 -15.71 -17.40 9.74
CA GLU A 103 -15.02 -17.39 11.02
C GLU A 103 -15.90 -16.81 12.14
N LYS A 104 -15.53 -17.09 13.40
CA LYS A 104 -16.13 -16.41 14.56
C LYS A 104 -15.81 -14.92 14.48
N LEU A 105 -16.84 -14.08 14.55
CA LEU A 105 -16.68 -12.63 14.48
C LEU A 105 -16.07 -12.08 15.79
N ASP A 106 -14.97 -11.37 15.66
CA ASP A 106 -14.35 -10.66 16.79
C ASP A 106 -14.82 -9.20 16.81
N VAL A 107 -16.03 -9.01 17.36
CA VAL A 107 -16.68 -7.69 17.49
C VAL A 107 -15.85 -6.74 18.34
N ASN A 108 -15.26 -7.24 19.45
CA ASN A 108 -14.47 -6.41 20.36
C ASN A 108 -13.22 -5.85 19.66
N ARG A 109 -12.54 -6.68 18.90
CA ARG A 109 -11.40 -6.25 18.09
C ARG A 109 -11.80 -5.24 17.01
N ALA A 110 -12.91 -5.47 16.33
CA ALA A 110 -13.41 -4.55 15.30
C ALA A 110 -13.76 -3.18 15.90
N LEU A 111 -14.42 -3.12 17.04
CA LEU A 111 -14.73 -1.88 17.78
C LEU A 111 -13.44 -1.16 18.24
N ASN A 112 -12.47 -1.89 18.78
CA ASN A 112 -11.16 -1.34 19.16
C ASN A 112 -10.41 -0.75 17.95
N LEU A 113 -10.48 -1.40 16.78
CA LEU A 113 -9.88 -0.86 15.55
C LEU A 113 -10.59 0.40 15.08
N LEU A 114 -11.93 0.44 15.16
CA LEU A 114 -12.71 1.64 14.86
C LEU A 114 -12.40 2.79 15.83
N GLU A 115 -12.20 2.51 17.11
CA GLU A 115 -11.75 3.50 18.09
C GLU A 115 -10.39 4.08 17.73
N LYS A 116 -9.41 3.23 17.39
CA LYS A 116 -8.05 3.65 16.98
C LYS A 116 -8.05 4.56 15.76
N VAL A 117 -8.95 4.34 14.80
CA VAL A 117 -9.10 5.22 13.62
C VAL A 117 -10.08 6.39 13.85
N GLY A 118 -10.59 6.55 15.09
CA GLY A 118 -11.46 7.65 15.49
C GLY A 118 -12.86 7.58 14.91
N LEU A 119 -13.43 6.37 14.77
CA LEU A 119 -14.73 6.12 14.14
C LEU A 119 -15.66 5.23 14.98
N LEU A 120 -15.39 5.05 16.29
CA LEU A 120 -16.20 4.21 17.14
C LEU A 120 -17.68 4.68 17.19
N ASN A 121 -17.88 5.99 17.24
CA ASN A 121 -19.21 6.62 17.34
C ASN A 121 -20.11 6.40 16.10
N VAL A 122 -19.52 5.99 14.98
CA VAL A 122 -20.25 5.72 13.72
C VAL A 122 -20.28 4.22 13.36
N ALA A 123 -19.89 3.34 14.27
CA ALA A 123 -19.76 1.90 14.02
C ALA A 123 -21.02 1.25 13.42
N TYR A 124 -22.19 1.73 13.80
CA TYR A 124 -23.49 1.19 13.36
C TYR A 124 -24.14 1.97 12.22
N GLN A 125 -23.48 3.02 11.72
CA GLN A 125 -23.96 3.81 10.59
C GLN A 125 -23.63 3.13 9.25
N LEU A 126 -24.28 3.61 8.17
CA LEU A 126 -23.99 3.16 6.80
C LEU A 126 -22.87 3.99 6.18
N PRO A 127 -22.11 3.45 5.21
CA PRO A 127 -21.04 4.18 4.53
C PRO A 127 -21.50 5.49 3.86
N SER A 128 -22.76 5.59 3.46
CA SER A 128 -23.34 6.78 2.83
C SER A 128 -23.36 8.03 3.73
N THR A 129 -23.30 7.85 5.04
CA THR A 129 -23.27 8.96 6.01
C THR A 129 -21.86 9.48 6.29
N LEU A 130 -20.83 8.83 5.76
CA LEU A 130 -19.43 9.13 6.05
C LEU A 130 -18.79 9.98 4.95
N SER A 131 -17.88 10.89 5.35
CA SER A 131 -16.99 11.57 4.39
C SER A 131 -16.03 10.60 3.72
N GLY A 132 -15.42 10.99 2.59
CA GLY A 132 -14.43 10.17 1.89
C GLY A 132 -13.26 9.73 2.79
N GLY A 133 -12.71 10.67 3.57
CA GLY A 133 -11.66 10.38 4.54
C GLY A 133 -12.09 9.45 5.67
N MET A 134 -13.35 9.52 6.12
CA MET A 134 -13.90 8.56 7.09
C MET A 134 -14.00 7.17 6.48
N ARG A 135 -14.50 7.05 5.25
CA ARG A 135 -14.58 5.74 4.55
C ARG A 135 -13.19 5.12 4.35
N GLN A 136 -12.18 5.93 4.01
CA GLN A 136 -10.79 5.46 3.90
C GLN A 136 -10.25 4.90 5.23
N ARG A 137 -10.57 5.55 6.36
CA ARG A 137 -10.22 5.06 7.70
C ARG A 137 -10.94 3.75 8.06
N VAL A 138 -12.17 3.56 7.60
CA VAL A 138 -12.87 2.27 7.73
C VAL A 138 -12.18 1.18 6.91
N ALA A 139 -11.78 1.47 5.67
CA ALA A 139 -11.03 0.54 4.83
C ALA A 139 -9.69 0.14 5.48
N LEU A 140 -9.00 1.08 6.13
CA LEU A 140 -7.81 0.78 6.92
C LEU A 140 -8.13 -0.15 8.11
N ALA A 141 -9.19 0.13 8.88
CA ALA A 141 -9.62 -0.73 9.98
C ALA A 141 -9.96 -2.16 9.50
N ARG A 142 -10.63 -2.28 8.34
CA ARG A 142 -10.89 -3.58 7.70
C ARG A 142 -9.60 -4.30 7.33
N THR A 143 -8.61 -3.60 6.77
CA THR A 143 -7.30 -4.18 6.44
C THR A 143 -6.57 -4.67 7.68
N LEU A 144 -6.62 -3.92 8.78
CA LEU A 144 -6.06 -4.29 10.08
C LEU A 144 -6.76 -5.51 10.70
N MET A 145 -8.05 -5.69 10.39
CA MET A 145 -8.85 -6.82 10.91
C MET A 145 -8.37 -8.16 10.38
N GLU A 146 -7.83 -8.21 9.15
CA GLU A 146 -7.34 -9.44 8.50
C GLU A 146 -6.12 -10.07 9.20
N ASN A 147 -5.31 -9.27 9.90
CA ASN A 147 -4.15 -9.73 10.69
C ASN A 147 -3.09 -10.53 9.92
N ASN A 148 -3.01 -10.40 8.60
CA ASN A 148 -1.97 -11.05 7.80
C ASN A 148 -0.60 -10.41 8.04
N ASP A 149 0.48 -11.14 7.74
CA ASP A 149 1.84 -10.64 7.89
C ASP A 149 2.30 -9.81 6.70
N ILE A 150 1.58 -9.90 5.59
CA ILE A 150 1.87 -9.16 4.37
C ILE A 150 0.68 -8.26 4.04
N ILE A 151 0.97 -6.98 3.86
CA ILE A 151 -0.02 -5.95 3.62
C ILE A 151 0.33 -5.21 2.33
N LEU A 152 -0.64 -5.13 1.45
CA LEU A 152 -0.55 -4.41 0.19
C LEU A 152 -1.47 -3.20 0.23
N MET A 153 -0.95 -2.00 -0.03
CA MET A 153 -1.70 -0.76 0.07
C MET A 153 -1.57 0.06 -1.22
N ASP A 154 -2.71 0.36 -1.82
CA ASP A 154 -2.81 1.17 -3.04
C ASP A 154 -3.31 2.57 -2.69
N GLU A 155 -2.42 3.57 -2.69
CA GLU A 155 -2.67 4.98 -2.35
C GLU A 155 -3.48 5.17 -1.05
N PRO A 156 -3.06 4.58 0.09
CA PRO A 156 -3.90 4.41 1.28
C PRO A 156 -4.31 5.72 1.97
N PHE A 157 -3.65 6.83 1.68
CA PHE A 157 -3.87 8.11 2.37
C PHE A 157 -4.30 9.25 1.44
N SER A 158 -4.61 8.95 0.18
CA SER A 158 -4.87 9.96 -0.87
C SER A 158 -6.10 10.84 -0.60
N SER A 159 -7.12 10.31 0.08
CA SER A 159 -8.39 11.02 0.36
C SER A 159 -8.46 11.69 1.73
N LEU A 160 -7.33 11.73 2.47
CA LEU A 160 -7.26 12.32 3.81
C LEU A 160 -6.76 13.77 3.75
N ASP A 161 -7.35 14.63 4.58
CA ASP A 161 -6.79 15.96 4.85
C ASP A 161 -5.44 15.86 5.57
N SER A 162 -4.61 16.90 5.49
CA SER A 162 -3.21 16.88 5.94
C SER A 162 -3.04 16.52 7.43
N ILE A 163 -3.93 17.00 8.31
CA ILE A 163 -3.85 16.78 9.76
C ILE A 163 -4.23 15.32 10.08
N THR A 164 -5.35 14.87 9.54
CA THR A 164 -5.82 13.49 9.69
C THR A 164 -4.82 12.52 9.07
N LYS A 165 -4.30 12.84 7.89
CA LYS A 165 -3.31 12.06 7.17
C LYS A 165 -2.09 11.76 8.03
N SER A 166 -1.48 12.76 8.64
CA SER A 166 -0.30 12.59 9.50
C SER A 166 -0.57 11.64 10.67
N LYS A 167 -1.70 11.81 11.36
CA LYS A 167 -2.10 10.94 12.49
C LYS A 167 -2.34 9.48 12.04
N ILE A 168 -3.01 9.29 10.93
CA ILE A 168 -3.34 7.96 10.40
C ILE A 168 -2.09 7.27 9.85
N GLN A 169 -1.17 7.98 9.23
CA GLN A 169 0.13 7.46 8.80
C GLN A 169 0.93 6.95 10.00
N GLU A 170 1.03 7.74 11.08
CA GLU A 170 1.72 7.34 12.30
C GLU A 170 1.08 6.11 12.94
N LEU A 171 -0.26 6.09 13.04
CA LEU A 171 -1.01 4.95 13.55
C LEU A 171 -0.77 3.70 12.72
N THR A 172 -0.91 3.81 11.39
CA THR A 172 -0.74 2.70 10.45
C THR A 172 0.67 2.12 10.56
N TRP A 173 1.69 2.99 10.60
CA TRP A 173 3.06 2.55 10.77
C TRP A 173 3.29 1.82 12.10
N LYS A 174 2.75 2.33 13.20
CA LYS A 174 2.85 1.67 14.53
C LYS A 174 2.21 0.28 14.51
N LEU A 175 1.05 0.13 13.88
CA LEU A 175 0.31 -1.13 13.84
C LEU A 175 0.94 -2.16 12.89
N PHE A 176 1.61 -1.70 11.83
CA PHE A 176 2.26 -2.56 10.85
C PHE A 176 3.80 -2.61 10.95
N LYS A 177 4.38 -2.10 12.04
CA LYS A 177 5.84 -1.96 12.21
C LYS A 177 6.61 -3.26 11.95
N ASN A 178 6.05 -4.39 12.34
CA ASN A 178 6.69 -5.71 12.22
C ASN A 178 6.06 -6.55 11.10
N LYS A 179 5.33 -5.91 10.18
CA LYS A 179 4.71 -6.56 9.02
C LYS A 179 5.51 -6.23 7.75
N THR A 180 5.37 -7.07 6.76
CA THR A 180 5.86 -6.79 5.41
C THR A 180 4.82 -5.93 4.70
N VAL A 181 5.16 -4.70 4.36
CA VAL A 181 4.23 -3.76 3.72
C VAL A 181 4.74 -3.39 2.34
N VAL A 182 3.90 -3.51 1.33
CA VAL A 182 4.14 -2.94 0.01
C VAL A 182 3.10 -1.86 -0.23
N MET A 183 3.57 -0.64 -0.38
CA MET A 183 2.72 0.53 -0.59
C MET A 183 3.02 1.15 -1.94
N VAL A 184 1.98 1.52 -2.67
CA VAL A 184 2.14 2.39 -3.84
C VAL A 184 1.53 3.75 -3.53
N THR A 185 2.20 4.80 -3.98
CA THR A 185 1.74 6.18 -3.78
C THR A 185 2.28 7.09 -4.89
N HIS A 186 1.66 8.24 -5.06
CA HIS A 186 2.18 9.34 -5.88
C HIS A 186 2.72 10.50 -5.01
N ASP A 187 2.62 10.39 -3.67
CA ASP A 187 3.05 11.42 -2.72
C ASP A 187 4.50 11.18 -2.27
N PRO A 188 5.46 12.08 -2.64
CA PRO A 188 6.86 11.96 -2.25
C PRO A 188 7.07 11.99 -0.74
N LEU A 189 6.26 12.77 -0.02
CA LEU A 189 6.40 12.90 1.43
C LEU A 189 6.05 11.58 2.13
N GLU A 190 4.96 10.93 1.73
CA GLU A 190 4.58 9.60 2.23
C GLU A 190 5.69 8.59 1.98
N ALA A 191 6.21 8.58 0.75
CA ALA A 191 7.24 7.66 0.33
C ALA A 191 8.50 7.79 1.20
N VAL A 192 8.98 9.01 1.44
CA VAL A 192 10.18 9.22 2.27
C VAL A 192 9.88 8.97 3.76
N LEU A 193 8.71 9.37 4.25
CA LEU A 193 8.35 9.32 5.66
C LEU A 193 8.28 7.87 6.20
N LEU A 194 7.63 6.99 5.42
CA LEU A 194 7.18 5.68 5.89
C LEU A 194 8.07 4.51 5.44
N SER A 195 8.90 4.69 4.41
CA SER A 195 9.53 3.55 3.74
C SER A 195 10.89 3.15 4.33
N ASN A 196 11.15 1.86 4.35
CA ASN A 196 12.49 1.32 4.52
C ASN A 196 13.21 1.22 3.17
N GLU A 197 12.46 0.91 2.10
CA GLU A 197 12.96 0.79 0.73
C GLU A 197 12.03 1.54 -0.20
N LEU A 198 12.59 2.24 -1.17
CA LEU A 198 11.84 3.06 -2.12
C LEU A 198 12.27 2.77 -3.53
N PHE A 199 11.29 2.55 -4.39
CA PHE A 199 11.48 2.38 -5.83
C PHE A 199 10.66 3.42 -6.59
N TYR A 200 11.23 3.91 -7.68
CA TYR A 200 10.59 4.85 -8.58
C TYR A 200 10.31 4.21 -9.93
N ILE A 201 9.07 4.30 -10.40
CA ILE A 201 8.70 3.86 -11.74
C ILE A 201 8.86 5.03 -12.71
N THR A 202 9.69 4.84 -13.72
CA THR A 202 9.89 5.78 -14.82
C THR A 202 10.28 5.02 -16.09
N ASN A 203 9.77 5.46 -17.24
CA ASN A 203 10.07 4.86 -18.54
C ASN A 203 9.97 3.32 -18.51
N LYS A 204 8.89 2.80 -17.94
CA LYS A 204 8.61 1.35 -17.82
C LYS A 204 9.65 0.57 -16.99
N GLN A 205 10.54 1.25 -16.28
CA GLN A 205 11.57 0.67 -15.43
C GLN A 205 11.32 0.99 -13.95
N LEU A 206 11.84 0.15 -13.09
CA LEU A 206 11.81 0.33 -11.65
C LEU A 206 13.22 0.62 -11.15
N LYS A 207 13.43 1.81 -10.59
CA LYS A 207 14.74 2.26 -10.10
C LYS A 207 14.73 2.43 -8.58
N PRO A 208 15.69 1.86 -7.84
CA PRO A 208 15.79 2.10 -6.41
C PRO A 208 16.18 3.56 -6.13
N ILE A 209 15.59 4.13 -5.08
CA ILE A 209 15.94 5.46 -4.58
C ILE A 209 16.59 5.31 -3.20
N LYS A 210 17.73 5.97 -3.01
CA LYS A 210 18.41 6.01 -1.72
C LYS A 210 17.60 6.90 -0.74
N LEU A 211 17.23 6.31 0.38
CA LEU A 211 16.54 6.98 1.48
C LEU A 211 17.55 7.47 2.54
N PRO A 212 17.16 8.46 3.39
CA PRO A 212 17.94 8.81 4.58
C PRO A 212 18.17 7.59 5.47
N GLU A 213 19.33 7.52 6.14
CA GLU A 213 19.70 6.40 7.03
C GLU A 213 18.79 6.27 8.25
N SER A 214 18.08 7.34 8.62
CA SER A 214 17.14 7.34 9.72
C SER A 214 15.99 6.33 9.47
N LYS A 215 15.61 5.62 10.54
CA LYS A 215 14.49 4.65 10.44
C LYS A 215 13.14 5.36 10.28
N PRO A 216 12.15 4.74 9.60
CA PRO A 216 10.76 5.20 9.64
C PRO A 216 10.17 5.08 11.07
N ILE A 217 9.22 5.89 11.48
CA ILE A 217 8.70 7.05 10.75
C ILE A 217 9.68 8.22 10.93
N ARG A 218 10.04 8.87 9.83
CA ARG A 218 11.03 9.96 9.86
C ARG A 218 10.39 11.26 10.34
N LYS A 219 11.19 12.14 10.97
CA LYS A 219 10.71 13.48 11.38
C LYS A 219 10.68 14.40 10.15
N ILE A 220 9.53 15.02 9.89
CA ILE A 220 9.32 15.95 8.76
C ILE A 220 10.30 17.13 8.81
N THR A 221 10.71 17.53 10.01
CA THR A 221 11.64 18.65 10.22
C THR A 221 13.11 18.33 9.95
N SER A 222 13.46 17.09 9.61
CA SER A 222 14.85 16.75 9.35
C SER A 222 15.29 17.22 7.96
N SER A 223 16.44 17.90 7.87
CA SER A 223 17.00 18.38 6.60
C SER A 223 17.18 17.27 5.56
N ASN A 224 17.62 16.10 6.00
CA ASN A 224 17.81 14.94 5.11
C ASN A 224 16.50 14.42 4.51
N LEU A 225 15.38 14.52 5.25
CA LEU A 225 14.07 14.17 4.73
C LEU A 225 13.62 15.19 3.68
N LEU A 226 13.79 16.49 3.97
CA LEU A 226 13.41 17.56 3.04
C LEU A 226 14.19 17.47 1.72
N HIS A 227 15.49 17.23 1.75
CA HIS A 227 16.28 17.00 0.53
C HIS A 227 15.79 15.78 -0.27
N SER A 228 15.50 14.68 0.42
CA SER A 228 14.99 13.47 -0.26
C SER A 228 13.61 13.70 -0.86
N HIS A 229 12.74 14.42 -0.16
CA HIS A 229 11.42 14.81 -0.65
C HIS A 229 11.54 15.68 -1.92
N GLU A 230 12.37 16.73 -1.87
CA GLU A 230 12.61 17.61 -3.01
C GLU A 230 13.19 16.86 -4.21
N TYR A 231 14.15 15.98 -3.99
CA TYR A 231 14.73 15.13 -5.02
C TYR A 231 13.66 14.30 -5.73
N ILE A 232 12.80 13.61 -4.97
CA ILE A 232 11.74 12.76 -5.52
C ILE A 232 10.69 13.61 -6.25
N LEU A 233 10.33 14.77 -5.69
CA LEU A 233 9.40 15.69 -6.32
C LEU A 233 9.91 16.15 -7.69
N ASN A 234 11.21 16.45 -7.79
CA ASN A 234 11.85 16.82 -9.06
C ASN A 234 11.90 15.65 -10.06
N LEU A 235 12.15 14.41 -9.60
CA LEU A 235 12.04 13.23 -10.46
C LEU A 235 10.63 13.08 -11.04
N LEU A 236 9.59 13.25 -10.24
CA LEU A 236 8.21 13.16 -10.69
C LEU A 236 7.85 14.27 -11.68
N LYS A 237 8.32 15.51 -11.45
CA LYS A 237 8.10 16.64 -12.37
C LYS A 237 8.79 16.42 -13.71
N ASN A 238 10.03 15.95 -13.71
CA ASN A 238 10.82 15.76 -14.95
C ASN A 238 10.34 14.58 -15.79
N SER A 239 9.55 13.67 -15.24
CA SER A 239 8.91 12.58 -15.97
C SER A 239 7.53 12.97 -16.53
N TYR A 240 7.04 14.16 -16.22
CA TYR A 240 5.81 14.69 -16.78
C TYR A 240 6.06 15.10 -18.25
N ILE A 241 5.65 14.24 -19.19
CA ILE A 241 5.52 14.60 -20.60
C ILE A 241 4.09 15.13 -20.74
N PRO A 242 3.88 16.42 -21.00
CA PRO A 242 2.53 16.92 -21.30
C PRO A 242 2.01 16.19 -22.54
N SER A 243 0.85 15.58 -22.42
CA SER A 243 0.09 14.99 -23.52
C SER A 243 -0.49 16.08 -24.43
#